data_d232d6f60129a65f91fba4edb47a7bbf
#
_entry.id   d232d6f60129a65f91fba4edb47a7bbf
#
_cell.length_a   1.000
_cell.length_b   1.000
_cell.length_c   1.000
_cell.angle_alpha   90.00
_cell.angle_beta   90.00
_cell.angle_gamma   90.00
#
_symmetry.space_group_name_H-M   'P 1'
#
loop_
_entity.id
_entity.type
_entity.pdbx_description
1 polymer ?
#
loop_
_entity_poly.entity_id
_entity_poly.type
_entity_poly.pdbx_seq_one_letter_code
_entity_poly.pdbx_strand_id
1 'polypeptide(L)'
;MSFLKKLFGTPENLSPEEEAQAAARRNFETLRDDGVRAMQMGEVPFALKCFEEALNITPGDRRTQAFKAEAHLRMGQYAKALPLLKSLAADEPCNHDLQLMLLQTLGELQEFGELKERAAALLAARADDPRVLYFAAEAEHGLGEDIWAVAHLTQALNLRPDYAAARLLRADVLQSMGQTAEALDDMRALLADDTENETYLLRTARLLAAKGQEDGLQEAARLLQQLRSLNPFDRDAVRLLGSIYEATAQRDKALALYDEAIDLMPDFAEAYRSRGGVRHALHDEAGAADDLKKSLELAPEAAAVPDGEYTNVENRMNDRYKAMNPYGF
;
A
#
# COMPACT_ATOMS: atom_id res chain seq x y z
N MET A 1 -44.49 46.20 -38.93
CA MET A 1 -43.41 45.98 -37.98
C MET A 1 -43.88 45.42 -36.61
N SER A 2 -44.96 44.65 -36.57
CA SER A 2 -45.52 44.14 -35.28
C SER A 2 -45.46 42.61 -35.08
N PHE A 3 -45.12 41.84 -36.14
CA PHE A 3 -45.13 40.37 -36.04
C PHE A 3 -43.81 39.74 -35.50
N LEU A 4 -42.66 40.33 -35.83
CA LEU A 4 -41.38 39.91 -35.37
C LEU A 4 -41.15 40.17 -33.85
N LYS A 5 -41.78 41.24 -33.31
CA LYS A 5 -41.71 41.49 -31.84
C LYS A 5 -42.50 40.47 -31.01
N LYS A 6 -43.47 39.77 -31.60
CA LYS A 6 -44.22 38.71 -30.90
C LYS A 6 -43.56 37.34 -30.97
N LEU A 7 -42.60 37.12 -31.90
CA LEU A 7 -41.86 35.85 -32.02
C LEU A 7 -40.54 35.82 -31.26
N PHE A 8 -39.94 36.98 -31.05
CA PHE A 8 -38.65 37.10 -30.34
C PHE A 8 -38.80 38.02 -29.14
N GLY A 9 -39.69 37.77 -28.21
CA GLY A 9 -39.92 38.56 -27.02
C GLY A 9 -38.89 39.69 -26.80
N THR A 10 -39.29 40.87 -26.41
CA THR A 10 -38.32 41.90 -25.99
C THR A 10 -37.39 41.25 -24.99
N PRO A 11 -36.04 41.38 -25.12
CA PRO A 11 -35.19 40.97 -24.02
C PRO A 11 -35.69 41.69 -22.76
N GLU A 12 -36.15 40.93 -21.77
CA GLU A 12 -36.43 41.49 -20.45
C GLU A 12 -35.15 42.20 -20.06
N ASN A 13 -35.21 43.52 -19.85
CA ASN A 13 -34.10 44.26 -19.26
C ASN A 13 -33.99 43.76 -17.83
N LEU A 14 -33.12 42.79 -17.61
CA LEU A 14 -32.76 42.29 -16.29
C LEU A 14 -32.27 43.49 -15.47
N SER A 15 -32.66 43.57 -14.22
CA SER A 15 -32.07 44.53 -13.32
C SER A 15 -30.55 44.29 -13.20
N PRO A 16 -29.72 45.29 -12.83
CA PRO A 16 -28.29 45.09 -12.63
C PRO A 16 -27.94 43.95 -11.66
N GLU A 17 -28.81 43.71 -10.68
CA GLU A 17 -28.68 42.59 -9.73
C GLU A 17 -28.95 41.24 -10.39
N GLU A 18 -29.98 41.13 -11.23
CA GLU A 18 -30.29 39.90 -11.98
C GLU A 18 -29.24 39.60 -13.03
N GLU A 19 -28.63 40.59 -13.67
CA GLU A 19 -27.50 40.43 -14.59
C GLU A 19 -26.26 39.93 -13.84
N ALA A 20 -25.97 40.47 -12.66
CA ALA A 20 -24.85 40.02 -11.82
C ALA A 20 -25.05 38.58 -11.34
N GLN A 21 -26.25 38.20 -10.90
CA GLN A 21 -26.57 36.83 -10.50
C GLN A 21 -26.48 35.84 -11.69
N ALA A 22 -26.98 36.24 -12.87
CA ALA A 22 -26.87 35.39 -14.08
C ALA A 22 -25.41 35.24 -14.53
N ALA A 23 -24.57 36.26 -14.36
CA ALA A 23 -23.15 36.19 -14.64
C ALA A 23 -22.42 35.29 -13.63
N ALA A 24 -22.72 35.41 -12.34
CA ALA A 24 -22.17 34.54 -11.30
C ALA A 24 -22.54 33.07 -11.54
N ARG A 25 -23.79 32.79 -11.88
CA ARG A 25 -24.25 31.45 -12.21
C ARG A 25 -23.50 30.84 -13.41
N ARG A 26 -23.36 31.62 -14.51
CA ARG A 26 -22.59 31.16 -15.69
C ARG A 26 -21.13 30.88 -15.34
N ASN A 27 -20.53 31.75 -14.55
CA ASN A 27 -19.13 31.55 -14.08
C ASN A 27 -19.00 30.28 -13.24
N PHE A 28 -19.91 30.05 -12.30
CA PHE A 28 -19.99 28.81 -11.50
C PHE A 28 -20.08 27.57 -12.40
N GLU A 29 -21.02 27.55 -13.37
CA GLU A 29 -21.21 26.42 -14.28
C GLU A 29 -19.95 26.16 -15.11
N THR A 30 -19.32 27.23 -15.64
CA THR A 30 -18.07 27.12 -16.40
C THR A 30 -16.95 26.52 -15.57
N LEU A 31 -16.71 27.06 -14.38
CA LEU A 31 -15.66 26.56 -13.47
C LEU A 31 -15.87 25.11 -13.09
N ARG A 32 -17.10 24.72 -12.75
CA ARG A 32 -17.43 23.33 -12.44
C ARG A 32 -17.16 22.41 -13.64
N ASP A 33 -17.60 22.79 -14.83
CA ASP A 33 -17.47 21.97 -16.03
C ASP A 33 -16.00 21.91 -16.51
N ASP A 34 -15.22 22.98 -16.34
CA ASP A 34 -13.78 22.99 -16.57
C ASP A 34 -13.06 22.05 -15.56
N GLY A 35 -13.46 22.07 -14.30
CA GLY A 35 -12.94 21.14 -13.30
C GLY A 35 -13.23 19.69 -13.64
N VAL A 36 -14.45 19.36 -14.10
CA VAL A 36 -14.79 18.00 -14.53
C VAL A 36 -13.97 17.56 -15.73
N ARG A 37 -13.77 18.43 -16.72
CA ARG A 37 -12.92 18.14 -17.88
C ARG A 37 -11.46 17.89 -17.46
N ALA A 38 -10.94 18.73 -16.57
CA ALA A 38 -9.59 18.57 -16.03
C ALA A 38 -9.42 17.23 -15.28
N MET A 39 -10.44 16.80 -14.51
CA MET A 39 -10.46 15.46 -13.89
C MET A 39 -10.35 14.33 -14.90
N GLN A 40 -11.05 14.44 -16.02
CA GLN A 40 -11.01 13.45 -17.12
C GLN A 40 -9.65 13.43 -17.83
N MET A 41 -8.96 14.58 -17.91
CA MET A 41 -7.64 14.72 -18.51
C MET A 41 -6.50 14.33 -17.53
N GLY A 42 -6.82 14.01 -16.27
CA GLY A 42 -5.83 13.70 -15.25
C GLY A 42 -5.17 14.93 -14.61
N GLU A 43 -5.61 16.14 -14.96
CA GLU A 43 -5.11 17.41 -14.41
C GLU A 43 -5.76 17.74 -13.07
N VAL A 44 -5.65 16.81 -12.12
CA VAL A 44 -6.36 16.87 -10.82
C VAL A 44 -6.06 18.14 -10.02
N PRO A 45 -4.81 18.67 -9.95
CA PRO A 45 -4.53 19.93 -9.25
C PRO A 45 -5.26 21.15 -9.84
N PHE A 46 -5.43 21.18 -11.16
CA PHE A 46 -6.18 22.25 -11.83
C PHE A 46 -7.69 22.08 -11.60
N ALA A 47 -8.21 20.85 -11.69
CA ALA A 47 -9.59 20.55 -11.36
C ALA A 47 -9.97 21.02 -9.95
N LEU A 48 -9.09 20.75 -8.96
CA LEU A 48 -9.31 21.16 -7.58
C LEU A 48 -9.47 22.67 -7.45
N LYS A 49 -8.62 23.47 -8.12
CA LYS A 49 -8.75 24.93 -8.14
C LYS A 49 -10.08 25.38 -8.74
N CYS A 50 -10.48 24.78 -9.86
CA CYS A 50 -11.77 25.09 -10.50
C CYS A 50 -12.93 24.80 -9.55
N PHE A 51 -12.92 23.67 -8.83
CA PHE A 51 -13.97 23.35 -7.87
C PHE A 51 -13.94 24.28 -6.64
N GLU A 52 -12.77 24.69 -6.17
CA GLU A 52 -12.66 25.69 -5.09
C GLU A 52 -13.23 27.05 -5.49
N GLU A 53 -12.88 27.52 -6.68
CA GLU A 53 -13.43 28.78 -7.20
C GLU A 53 -14.94 28.69 -7.46
N ALA A 54 -15.43 27.56 -7.97
CA ALA A 54 -16.86 27.33 -8.12
C ALA A 54 -17.60 27.34 -6.78
N LEU A 55 -17.04 26.70 -5.74
CA LEU A 55 -17.61 26.67 -4.39
C LEU A 55 -17.49 28.02 -3.67
N ASN A 56 -16.58 28.91 -4.05
CA ASN A 56 -16.58 30.30 -3.57
C ASN A 56 -17.82 31.08 -4.08
N ILE A 57 -18.32 30.74 -5.27
CA ILE A 57 -19.53 31.34 -5.83
C ILE A 57 -20.79 30.68 -5.23
N THR A 58 -20.80 29.35 -5.16
CA THR A 58 -21.93 28.56 -4.66
C THR A 58 -21.46 27.52 -3.64
N PRO A 59 -21.25 27.91 -2.37
CA PRO A 59 -20.69 27.03 -1.34
C PRO A 59 -21.51 25.75 -1.07
N GLY A 60 -22.84 25.83 -1.28
CA GLY A 60 -23.78 24.76 -1.00
C GLY A 60 -23.95 23.74 -2.13
N ASP A 61 -23.23 23.86 -3.26
CA ASP A 61 -23.42 22.92 -4.37
C ASP A 61 -22.81 21.55 -4.05
N ARG A 62 -23.69 20.59 -3.72
CA ARG A 62 -23.31 19.23 -3.29
C ARG A 62 -22.53 18.48 -4.36
N ARG A 63 -22.89 18.67 -5.63
CA ARG A 63 -22.24 18.01 -6.74
C ARG A 63 -20.78 18.46 -6.88
N THR A 64 -20.52 19.77 -6.78
CA THR A 64 -19.16 20.31 -6.80
C THR A 64 -18.36 19.91 -5.57
N GLN A 65 -18.99 19.83 -4.38
CA GLN A 65 -18.37 19.29 -3.18
C GLN A 65 -17.94 17.82 -3.35
N ALA A 66 -18.78 17.00 -4.00
CA ALA A 66 -18.45 15.61 -4.32
C ALA A 66 -17.25 15.51 -5.29
N PHE A 67 -17.23 16.32 -6.36
CA PHE A 67 -16.06 16.38 -7.26
C PHE A 67 -14.80 16.87 -6.56
N LYS A 68 -14.91 17.84 -5.65
CA LYS A 68 -13.77 18.29 -4.83
C LYS A 68 -13.27 17.18 -3.92
N ALA A 69 -14.16 16.42 -3.30
CA ALA A 69 -13.77 15.27 -2.49
C ALA A 69 -13.06 14.19 -3.34
N GLU A 70 -13.60 13.86 -4.51
CA GLU A 70 -12.96 12.93 -5.46
C GLU A 70 -11.58 13.44 -5.92
N ALA A 71 -11.43 14.73 -6.21
CA ALA A 71 -10.12 15.30 -6.54
C ALA A 71 -9.11 15.14 -5.41
N HIS A 72 -9.51 15.37 -4.15
CA HIS A 72 -8.66 15.13 -2.99
C HIS A 72 -8.28 13.65 -2.87
N LEU A 73 -9.22 12.72 -3.09
CA LEU A 73 -8.92 11.27 -3.06
C LEU A 73 -7.89 10.87 -4.11
N ARG A 74 -8.05 11.35 -5.36
CA ARG A 74 -7.08 11.08 -6.45
C ARG A 74 -5.69 11.65 -6.18
N MET A 75 -5.58 12.66 -5.32
CA MET A 75 -4.31 13.24 -4.87
C MET A 75 -3.76 12.58 -3.58
N GLY A 76 -4.40 11.53 -3.05
CA GLY A 76 -4.03 10.91 -1.77
C GLY A 76 -4.27 11.82 -0.56
N GLN A 77 -5.04 12.89 -0.70
CA GLN A 77 -5.31 13.86 0.37
C GLN A 77 -6.54 13.46 1.19
N TYR A 78 -6.54 12.24 1.71
CA TYR A 78 -7.67 11.62 2.41
C TYR A 78 -8.18 12.47 3.59
N ALA A 79 -7.30 13.07 4.37
CA ALA A 79 -7.68 13.94 5.48
C ALA A 79 -8.49 15.18 5.06
N LYS A 80 -8.29 15.67 3.82
CA LYS A 80 -9.08 16.79 3.28
C LYS A 80 -10.40 16.32 2.65
N ALA A 81 -10.43 15.11 2.11
CA ALA A 81 -11.64 14.50 1.55
C ALA A 81 -12.65 14.13 2.65
N LEU A 82 -12.16 13.63 3.80
CA LEU A 82 -12.98 13.07 4.87
C LEU A 82 -14.14 13.98 5.34
N PRO A 83 -13.92 15.26 5.70
CA PRO A 83 -15.01 16.13 6.18
C PRO A 83 -16.08 16.39 5.09
N LEU A 84 -15.67 16.48 3.82
CA LEU A 84 -16.60 16.64 2.71
C LEU A 84 -17.45 15.38 2.55
N LEU A 85 -16.82 14.20 2.53
CA LEU A 85 -17.51 12.92 2.39
C LEU A 85 -18.45 12.64 3.58
N LYS A 86 -18.06 12.97 4.82
CA LYS A 86 -18.93 12.85 5.99
C LYS A 86 -20.19 13.70 5.85
N SER A 87 -20.04 14.95 5.39
CA SER A 87 -21.19 15.85 5.17
C SER A 87 -22.10 15.32 4.06
N LEU A 88 -21.53 14.93 2.91
CA LEU A 88 -22.28 14.42 1.78
C LEU A 88 -23.00 13.11 2.10
N ALA A 89 -22.33 12.19 2.77
CA ALA A 89 -22.89 10.91 3.17
C ALA A 89 -24.02 11.04 4.21
N ALA A 90 -23.96 12.07 5.06
CA ALA A 90 -25.04 12.37 6.02
C ALA A 90 -26.28 12.93 5.32
N ASP A 91 -26.09 13.77 4.29
CA ASP A 91 -27.20 14.34 3.53
C ASP A 91 -27.84 13.33 2.56
N GLU A 92 -27.03 12.40 2.04
CA GLU A 92 -27.45 11.37 1.09
C GLU A 92 -27.15 9.96 1.61
N PRO A 93 -27.81 9.50 2.69
CA PRO A 93 -27.50 8.21 3.31
C PRO A 93 -27.74 7.00 2.42
N CYS A 94 -28.62 7.14 1.42
CA CYS A 94 -28.91 6.10 0.43
C CYS A 94 -27.96 6.11 -0.78
N ASN A 95 -27.08 7.09 -0.90
CA ASN A 95 -26.10 7.16 -1.97
C ASN A 95 -24.93 6.21 -1.68
N HIS A 96 -25.02 5.02 -2.25
CA HIS A 96 -24.10 3.93 -1.97
C HIS A 96 -22.65 4.26 -2.36
N ASP A 97 -22.45 4.96 -3.48
CA ASP A 97 -21.11 5.32 -3.94
C ASP A 97 -20.41 6.29 -2.97
N LEU A 98 -21.15 7.28 -2.44
CA LEU A 98 -20.62 8.18 -1.42
C LEU A 98 -20.26 7.42 -0.12
N GLN A 99 -21.09 6.46 0.27
CA GLN A 99 -20.78 5.63 1.46
C GLN A 99 -19.51 4.81 1.24
N LEU A 100 -19.34 4.19 0.07
CA LEU A 100 -18.11 3.44 -0.23
C LEU A 100 -16.86 4.32 -0.29
N MET A 101 -16.97 5.53 -0.89
CA MET A 101 -15.86 6.49 -0.88
C MET A 101 -15.48 6.89 0.55
N LEU A 102 -16.46 7.03 1.42
CA LEU A 102 -16.23 7.32 2.84
C LEU A 102 -15.55 6.15 3.55
N LEU A 103 -16.02 4.90 3.35
CA LEU A 103 -15.38 3.71 3.91
C LEU A 103 -13.92 3.59 3.45
N GLN A 104 -13.66 3.73 2.16
CA GLN A 104 -12.31 3.72 1.63
C GLN A 104 -11.42 4.79 2.29
N THR A 105 -11.95 6.01 2.41
CA THR A 105 -11.21 7.12 3.02
C THR A 105 -10.86 6.86 4.48
N LEU A 106 -11.78 6.24 5.23
CA LEU A 106 -11.55 5.85 6.62
C LEU A 106 -10.51 4.74 6.74
N GLY A 107 -10.51 3.76 5.82
CA GLY A 107 -9.49 2.71 5.75
C GLY A 107 -8.10 3.27 5.50
N GLU A 108 -7.96 4.15 4.50
CA GLU A 108 -6.68 4.80 4.17
C GLU A 108 -6.12 5.68 5.31
N LEU A 109 -7.01 6.24 6.14
CA LEU A 109 -6.64 7.00 7.33
C LEU A 109 -6.48 6.13 8.58
N GLN A 110 -6.72 4.82 8.47
CA GLN A 110 -6.68 3.86 9.57
C GLN A 110 -7.66 4.20 10.73
N GLU A 111 -8.76 4.87 10.40
CA GLU A 111 -9.84 5.19 11.34
C GLU A 111 -10.75 3.98 11.53
N PHE A 112 -10.16 2.85 11.96
CA PHE A 112 -10.80 1.53 11.96
C PHE A 112 -12.04 1.46 12.84
N GLY A 113 -12.13 2.21 13.93
CA GLY A 113 -13.31 2.26 14.79
C GLY A 113 -14.54 2.80 14.03
N GLU A 114 -14.42 3.96 13.39
CA GLU A 114 -15.51 4.55 12.61
C GLU A 114 -15.80 3.72 11.34
N LEU A 115 -14.76 3.19 10.70
CA LEU A 115 -14.91 2.32 9.53
C LEU A 115 -15.78 1.10 9.87
N LYS A 116 -15.53 0.41 10.98
CA LYS A 116 -16.29 -0.74 11.44
C LYS A 116 -17.76 -0.38 11.70
N GLU A 117 -18.01 0.72 12.43
CA GLU A 117 -19.37 1.16 12.74
C GLU A 117 -20.18 1.45 11.48
N ARG A 118 -19.58 2.16 10.52
CA ARG A 118 -20.25 2.52 9.26
C ARG A 118 -20.47 1.30 8.36
N ALA A 119 -19.47 0.42 8.24
CA ALA A 119 -19.60 -0.81 7.47
C ALA A 119 -20.70 -1.69 8.06
N ALA A 120 -20.77 -1.85 9.38
CA ALA A 120 -21.82 -2.61 10.05
C ALA A 120 -23.22 -2.02 9.80
N ALA A 121 -23.37 -0.69 9.83
CA ALA A 121 -24.64 -0.03 9.53
C ALA A 121 -25.08 -0.28 8.07
N LEU A 122 -24.16 -0.24 7.11
CA LEU A 122 -24.46 -0.54 5.71
C LEU A 122 -24.82 -2.02 5.50
N LEU A 123 -24.10 -2.95 6.16
CA LEU A 123 -24.42 -4.37 6.11
C LEU A 123 -25.76 -4.70 6.75
N ALA A 124 -26.17 -3.98 7.79
CA ALA A 124 -27.52 -4.13 8.37
C ALA A 124 -28.63 -3.73 7.39
N ALA A 125 -28.36 -2.74 6.52
CA ALA A 125 -29.28 -2.31 5.48
C ALA A 125 -29.20 -3.18 4.21
N ARG A 126 -28.03 -3.74 3.91
CA ARG A 126 -27.74 -4.50 2.70
C ARG A 126 -26.58 -5.47 2.97
N ALA A 127 -26.94 -6.69 3.38
CA ALA A 127 -25.99 -7.70 3.89
C ALA A 127 -25.08 -8.35 2.82
N ASP A 128 -25.28 -8.06 1.52
CA ASP A 128 -24.73 -8.81 0.40
C ASP A 128 -23.81 -7.97 -0.54
N ASP A 129 -23.27 -6.85 -0.07
CA ASP A 129 -22.27 -6.11 -0.85
C ASP A 129 -20.84 -6.56 -0.50
N PRO A 130 -20.13 -7.23 -1.42
CA PRO A 130 -18.78 -7.74 -1.15
C PRO A 130 -17.76 -6.62 -0.86
N ARG A 131 -18.01 -5.38 -1.31
CA ARG A 131 -17.13 -4.24 -1.03
C ARG A 131 -17.27 -3.77 0.41
N VAL A 132 -18.50 -3.74 0.93
CA VAL A 132 -18.76 -3.36 2.32
C VAL A 132 -18.22 -4.43 3.27
N LEU A 133 -18.36 -5.73 2.91
CA LEU A 133 -17.75 -6.85 3.64
C LEU A 133 -16.23 -6.74 3.68
N TYR A 134 -15.61 -6.33 2.57
CA TYR A 134 -14.17 -6.07 2.53
C TYR A 134 -13.76 -4.97 3.52
N PHE A 135 -14.44 -3.82 3.52
CA PHE A 135 -14.13 -2.72 4.44
C PHE A 135 -14.43 -3.06 5.90
N ALA A 136 -15.47 -3.88 6.17
CA ALA A 136 -15.72 -4.39 7.51
C ALA A 136 -14.54 -5.25 8.00
N ALA A 137 -14.05 -6.14 7.14
CA ALA A 137 -12.92 -7.00 7.44
C ALA A 137 -11.61 -6.23 7.60
N GLU A 138 -11.37 -5.20 6.79
CA GLU A 138 -10.22 -4.31 6.91
C GLU A 138 -10.21 -3.62 8.29
N ALA A 139 -11.37 -3.10 8.71
CA ALA A 139 -11.51 -2.47 10.02
C ALA A 139 -11.30 -3.48 11.16
N GLU A 140 -11.87 -4.67 11.05
CA GLU A 140 -11.73 -5.74 12.05
C GLU A 140 -10.30 -6.19 12.19
N HIS A 141 -9.58 -6.37 11.06
CA HIS A 141 -8.15 -6.68 11.09
C HIS A 141 -7.34 -5.56 11.75
N GLY A 142 -7.60 -4.29 11.38
CA GLY A 142 -6.93 -3.14 12.00
C GLY A 142 -7.19 -3.00 13.51
N LEU A 143 -8.29 -3.58 14.01
CA LEU A 143 -8.64 -3.65 15.44
C LEU A 143 -8.15 -4.94 16.12
N GLY A 144 -7.51 -5.87 15.40
CA GLY A 144 -7.05 -7.16 15.90
C GLY A 144 -8.16 -8.20 16.04
N GLU A 145 -9.30 -8.01 15.39
CA GLU A 145 -10.45 -8.92 15.39
C GLU A 145 -10.39 -9.90 14.20
N ASP A 146 -9.26 -10.53 13.97
CA ASP A 146 -8.91 -11.30 12.77
C ASP A 146 -9.91 -12.41 12.42
N ILE A 147 -10.53 -13.05 13.44
CA ILE A 147 -11.54 -14.11 13.22
C ILE A 147 -12.75 -13.55 12.45
N TRP A 148 -13.22 -12.37 12.82
CA TRP A 148 -14.33 -11.70 12.13
C TRP A 148 -13.92 -11.23 10.74
N ALA A 149 -12.70 -10.70 10.59
CA ALA A 149 -12.14 -10.30 9.30
C ALA A 149 -12.13 -11.47 8.31
N VAL A 150 -11.64 -12.67 8.71
CA VAL A 150 -11.66 -13.87 7.86
C VAL A 150 -13.09 -14.28 7.49
N ALA A 151 -14.03 -14.19 8.43
CA ALA A 151 -15.43 -14.54 8.18
C ALA A 151 -16.06 -13.61 7.12
N HIS A 152 -15.91 -12.29 7.25
CA HIS A 152 -16.42 -11.31 6.28
C HIS A 152 -15.73 -11.42 4.92
N LEU A 153 -14.40 -11.64 4.87
CA LEU A 153 -13.68 -11.87 3.61
C LEU A 153 -14.12 -13.15 2.92
N THR A 154 -14.37 -14.20 3.68
CA THR A 154 -14.90 -15.45 3.12
C THR A 154 -16.30 -15.23 2.54
N GLN A 155 -17.15 -14.49 3.22
CA GLN A 155 -18.46 -14.12 2.69
C GLN A 155 -18.34 -13.25 1.43
N ALA A 156 -17.44 -12.27 1.41
CA ALA A 156 -17.19 -11.43 0.25
C ALA A 156 -16.75 -12.26 -0.97
N LEU A 157 -15.87 -13.24 -0.76
CA LEU A 157 -15.38 -14.14 -1.81
C LEU A 157 -16.41 -15.16 -2.26
N ASN A 158 -17.35 -15.56 -1.40
CA ASN A 158 -18.50 -16.37 -1.82
C ASN A 158 -19.45 -15.60 -2.74
N LEU A 159 -19.62 -14.28 -2.50
CA LEU A 159 -20.44 -13.41 -3.35
C LEU A 159 -19.72 -13.01 -4.64
N ARG A 160 -18.39 -12.78 -4.55
CA ARG A 160 -17.55 -12.40 -5.68
C ARG A 160 -16.21 -13.14 -5.63
N PRO A 161 -16.13 -14.33 -6.26
CA PRO A 161 -14.95 -15.20 -6.22
C PRO A 161 -13.67 -14.56 -6.84
N ASP A 162 -13.83 -13.64 -7.77
CA ASP A 162 -12.76 -12.90 -8.47
C ASP A 162 -12.33 -11.62 -7.74
N TYR A 163 -12.73 -11.43 -6.47
CA TYR A 163 -12.36 -10.23 -5.71
C TYR A 163 -10.92 -10.33 -5.19
N ALA A 164 -9.94 -9.99 -6.04
CA ALA A 164 -8.52 -10.10 -5.74
C ALA A 164 -8.12 -9.37 -4.45
N ALA A 165 -8.64 -8.14 -4.20
CA ALA A 165 -8.32 -7.38 -2.99
C ALA A 165 -8.79 -8.09 -1.71
N ALA A 166 -10.00 -8.68 -1.74
CA ALA A 166 -10.51 -9.43 -0.60
C ALA A 166 -9.69 -10.71 -0.34
N ARG A 167 -9.28 -11.39 -1.41
CA ARG A 167 -8.44 -12.60 -1.32
C ARG A 167 -7.05 -12.25 -0.76
N LEU A 168 -6.47 -11.15 -1.23
CA LEU A 168 -5.16 -10.68 -0.75
C LEU A 168 -5.21 -10.31 0.73
N LEU A 169 -6.23 -9.54 1.14
CA LEU A 169 -6.41 -9.18 2.55
C LEU A 169 -6.66 -10.43 3.42
N ARG A 170 -7.43 -11.42 2.93
CA ARG A 170 -7.64 -12.66 3.67
C ARG A 170 -6.34 -13.44 3.86
N ALA A 171 -5.49 -13.49 2.84
CA ALA A 171 -4.17 -14.10 2.96
C ALA A 171 -3.30 -13.39 4.01
N ASP A 172 -3.33 -12.04 4.07
CA ASP A 172 -2.59 -11.26 5.06
C ASP A 172 -3.12 -11.55 6.48
N VAL A 173 -4.44 -11.55 6.68
CA VAL A 173 -5.07 -11.88 7.97
C VAL A 173 -4.77 -13.32 8.40
N LEU A 174 -4.90 -14.29 7.50
CA LEU A 174 -4.57 -15.69 7.77
C LEU A 174 -3.08 -15.87 8.14
N GLN A 175 -2.20 -15.15 7.47
CA GLN A 175 -0.77 -15.16 7.79
C GLN A 175 -0.51 -14.58 9.20
N SER A 176 -1.14 -13.47 9.58
CA SER A 176 -1.02 -12.89 10.93
C SER A 176 -1.50 -13.85 12.02
N MET A 177 -2.54 -14.66 11.73
CA MET A 177 -3.04 -15.71 12.60
C MET A 177 -2.18 -16.98 12.61
N GLY A 178 -1.11 -17.05 11.81
CA GLY A 178 -0.27 -18.25 11.66
C GLY A 178 -0.88 -19.36 10.80
N GLN A 179 -2.00 -19.12 10.14
CA GLN A 179 -2.69 -20.05 9.24
C GLN A 179 -2.05 -20.02 7.85
N THR A 180 -0.77 -20.37 7.79
CA THR A 180 0.06 -20.23 6.59
C THR A 180 -0.41 -21.12 5.42
N ALA A 181 -1.07 -22.24 5.70
CA ALA A 181 -1.55 -23.13 4.63
C ALA A 181 -2.70 -22.48 3.85
N GLU A 182 -3.68 -21.96 4.57
CA GLU A 182 -4.85 -21.29 4.01
C GLU A 182 -4.46 -19.97 3.31
N ALA A 183 -3.52 -19.22 3.90
CA ALA A 183 -2.94 -18.04 3.25
C ALA A 183 -2.26 -18.38 1.93
N LEU A 184 -1.54 -19.51 1.87
CA LEU A 184 -0.89 -19.99 0.66
C LEU A 184 -1.90 -20.38 -0.43
N ASP A 185 -3.03 -21.00 -0.05
CA ASP A 185 -4.09 -21.35 -1.00
C ASP A 185 -4.69 -20.09 -1.64
N ASP A 186 -4.91 -19.03 -0.86
CA ASP A 186 -5.36 -17.74 -1.39
C ASP A 186 -4.33 -17.11 -2.32
N MET A 187 -3.06 -17.11 -1.93
CA MET A 187 -1.99 -16.56 -2.77
C MET A 187 -1.78 -17.34 -4.07
N ARG A 188 -1.92 -18.67 -4.04
CA ARG A 188 -1.87 -19.51 -5.25
C ARG A 188 -3.03 -19.24 -6.19
N ALA A 189 -4.24 -18.99 -5.66
CA ALA A 189 -5.39 -18.61 -6.47
C ALA A 189 -5.15 -17.26 -7.17
N LEU A 190 -4.63 -16.26 -6.45
CA LEU A 190 -4.25 -14.96 -7.03
C LEU A 190 -3.18 -15.10 -8.11
N LEU A 191 -2.17 -15.93 -7.86
CA LEU A 191 -1.08 -16.18 -8.82
C LEU A 191 -1.55 -16.96 -10.04
N ALA A 192 -2.59 -17.80 -9.93
CA ALA A 192 -3.19 -18.50 -11.06
C ALA A 192 -3.95 -17.54 -12.00
N ASP A 193 -4.55 -16.48 -11.44
CA ASP A 193 -5.27 -15.45 -12.21
C ASP A 193 -4.30 -14.46 -12.88
N ASP A 194 -3.16 -14.16 -12.23
CA ASP A 194 -2.12 -13.26 -12.74
C ASP A 194 -0.73 -13.84 -12.40
N THR A 195 -0.22 -14.65 -13.33
CA THR A 195 1.02 -15.43 -13.14
C THR A 195 2.30 -14.58 -13.16
N GLU A 196 2.24 -13.34 -13.62
CA GLU A 196 3.39 -12.44 -13.73
C GLU A 196 3.35 -11.30 -12.69
N ASN A 197 2.38 -11.32 -11.79
CA ASN A 197 2.28 -10.32 -10.74
C ASN A 197 3.43 -10.43 -9.73
N GLU A 198 4.33 -9.45 -9.76
CA GLU A 198 5.54 -9.43 -8.93
C GLU A 198 5.21 -9.55 -7.43
N THR A 199 4.15 -8.87 -6.98
CA THR A 199 3.70 -8.92 -5.58
C THR A 199 3.22 -10.32 -5.20
N TYR A 200 2.45 -10.99 -6.07
CA TYR A 200 1.94 -12.32 -5.78
C TYR A 200 3.06 -13.36 -5.80
N LEU A 201 3.99 -13.25 -6.75
CA LEU A 201 5.19 -14.09 -6.81
C LEU A 201 6.01 -14.00 -5.52
N LEU A 202 6.34 -12.78 -5.09
CA LEU A 202 7.15 -12.54 -3.89
C LEU A 202 6.44 -13.02 -2.62
N ARG A 203 5.15 -12.70 -2.45
CA ARG A 203 4.37 -13.09 -1.26
C ARG A 203 4.20 -14.60 -1.17
N THR A 204 3.88 -15.27 -2.30
CA THR A 204 3.78 -16.73 -2.34
C THR A 204 5.10 -17.39 -1.96
N ALA A 205 6.21 -16.89 -2.52
CA ALA A 205 7.54 -17.38 -2.19
C ALA A 205 7.91 -17.19 -0.71
N ARG A 206 7.54 -16.06 -0.12
CA ARG A 206 7.74 -15.81 1.33
C ARG A 206 6.98 -16.79 2.21
N LEU A 207 5.71 -17.07 1.89
CA LEU A 207 4.90 -18.04 2.63
C LEU A 207 5.47 -19.46 2.53
N LEU A 208 5.91 -19.86 1.33
CA LEU A 208 6.55 -21.16 1.08
C LEU A 208 7.87 -21.28 1.86
N ALA A 209 8.70 -20.24 1.83
CA ALA A 209 9.96 -20.21 2.56
C ALA A 209 9.76 -20.27 4.07
N ALA A 210 8.74 -19.58 4.60
CA ALA A 210 8.41 -19.57 6.03
C ALA A 210 8.00 -20.98 6.54
N LYS A 211 7.41 -21.83 5.69
CA LYS A 211 7.11 -23.24 6.05
C LYS A 211 8.37 -24.10 6.16
N GLY A 212 9.45 -23.72 5.51
CA GLY A 212 10.75 -24.41 5.57
C GLY A 212 10.76 -25.86 5.03
N GLN A 213 9.71 -26.30 4.34
CA GLN A 213 9.63 -27.62 3.74
C GLN A 213 10.47 -27.64 2.45
N GLU A 214 11.18 -28.72 2.17
CA GLU A 214 12.10 -28.81 1.04
C GLU A 214 11.41 -28.54 -0.31
N ASP A 215 10.25 -29.18 -0.55
CA ASP A 215 9.46 -28.92 -1.75
C ASP A 215 8.98 -27.47 -1.85
N GLY A 216 8.60 -26.88 -0.72
CA GLY A 216 8.21 -25.47 -0.63
C GLY A 216 9.37 -24.53 -0.94
N LEU A 217 10.57 -24.81 -0.45
CA LEU A 217 11.77 -24.02 -0.76
C LEU A 217 12.14 -24.09 -2.25
N GLN A 218 11.98 -25.26 -2.87
CA GLN A 218 12.20 -25.43 -4.32
C GLN A 218 11.15 -24.65 -5.14
N GLU A 219 9.87 -24.69 -4.76
CA GLU A 219 8.81 -23.91 -5.38
C GLU A 219 9.07 -22.40 -5.22
N ALA A 220 9.42 -21.95 -4.00
CA ALA A 220 9.76 -20.56 -3.71
C ALA A 220 10.94 -20.07 -4.58
N ALA A 221 11.99 -20.88 -4.71
CA ALA A 221 13.13 -20.52 -5.55
C ALA A 221 12.73 -20.35 -7.03
N ARG A 222 11.83 -21.20 -7.56
CA ARG A 222 11.32 -21.03 -8.93
C ARG A 222 10.52 -19.75 -9.12
N LEU A 223 9.63 -19.43 -8.18
CA LEU A 223 8.84 -18.19 -8.22
C LEU A 223 9.74 -16.95 -8.15
N LEU A 224 10.77 -16.97 -7.32
CA LEU A 224 11.73 -15.87 -7.20
C LEU A 224 12.63 -15.73 -8.44
N GLN A 225 13.00 -16.83 -9.09
CA GLN A 225 13.69 -16.78 -10.38
C GLN A 225 12.79 -16.17 -11.47
N GLN A 226 11.49 -16.52 -11.49
CA GLN A 226 10.52 -15.91 -12.38
C GLN A 226 10.39 -14.42 -12.09
N LEU A 227 10.23 -14.02 -10.84
CA LEU A 227 10.18 -12.60 -10.45
C LEU A 227 11.43 -11.85 -10.92
N ARG A 228 12.62 -12.41 -10.74
CA ARG A 228 13.88 -11.80 -11.20
C ARG A 228 13.98 -11.70 -12.72
N SER A 229 13.33 -12.58 -13.47
CA SER A 229 13.27 -12.45 -14.94
C SER A 229 12.37 -11.29 -15.39
N LEU A 230 11.36 -10.92 -14.58
CA LEU A 230 10.48 -9.77 -14.81
C LEU A 230 11.13 -8.48 -14.30
N ASN A 231 11.69 -8.54 -13.10
CA ASN A 231 12.32 -7.42 -12.42
C ASN A 231 13.67 -7.81 -11.80
N PRO A 232 14.78 -7.68 -12.54
CA PRO A 232 16.11 -8.03 -12.06
C PRO A 232 16.61 -7.17 -10.89
N PHE A 233 15.98 -6.01 -10.67
CA PHE A 233 16.34 -5.03 -9.63
C PHE A 233 15.60 -5.22 -8.31
N ASP A 234 14.76 -6.26 -8.19
CA ASP A 234 14.05 -6.55 -6.95
C ASP A 234 15.01 -7.10 -5.89
N ARG A 235 15.37 -6.23 -4.93
CA ARG A 235 16.28 -6.56 -3.83
C ARG A 235 15.71 -7.62 -2.87
N ASP A 236 14.38 -7.63 -2.68
CA ASP A 236 13.71 -8.59 -1.82
C ASP A 236 13.72 -9.99 -2.41
N ALA A 237 13.55 -10.10 -3.74
CA ALA A 237 13.66 -11.35 -4.45
C ALA A 237 15.09 -11.92 -4.38
N VAL A 238 16.11 -11.08 -4.58
CA VAL A 238 17.53 -11.49 -4.43
C VAL A 238 17.80 -11.98 -3.02
N ARG A 239 17.38 -11.23 -2.01
CA ARG A 239 17.61 -11.54 -0.59
C ARG A 239 16.97 -12.86 -0.20
N LEU A 240 15.70 -13.06 -0.56
CA LEU A 240 14.97 -14.28 -0.23
C LEU A 240 15.50 -15.49 -1.01
N LEU A 241 15.79 -15.35 -2.31
CA LEU A 241 16.35 -16.44 -3.12
C LEU A 241 17.73 -16.85 -2.62
N GLY A 242 18.57 -15.87 -2.27
CA GLY A 242 19.88 -16.13 -1.70
C GLY A 242 19.80 -16.89 -0.38
N SER A 243 18.93 -16.48 0.53
CA SER A 243 18.71 -17.19 1.80
C SER A 243 18.23 -18.64 1.59
N ILE A 244 17.39 -18.88 0.59
CA ILE A 244 16.95 -20.25 0.21
C ILE A 244 18.13 -21.07 -0.28
N TYR A 245 18.98 -20.53 -1.17
CA TYR A 245 20.17 -21.24 -1.65
C TYR A 245 21.17 -21.56 -0.53
N GLU A 246 21.34 -20.63 0.41
CA GLU A 246 22.20 -20.86 1.58
C GLU A 246 21.62 -21.96 2.49
N ALA A 247 20.32 -21.88 2.81
CA ALA A 247 19.63 -22.87 3.63
C ALA A 247 19.63 -24.27 3.02
N THR A 248 19.63 -24.37 1.68
CA THR A 248 19.68 -25.63 0.93
C THR A 248 21.11 -26.03 0.52
N ALA A 249 22.13 -25.38 1.06
CA ALA A 249 23.55 -25.61 0.79
C ALA A 249 23.96 -25.49 -0.70
N GLN A 250 23.17 -24.74 -1.50
CA GLN A 250 23.45 -24.46 -2.93
C GLN A 250 24.36 -23.23 -3.07
N ARG A 251 25.56 -23.27 -2.43
CA ARG A 251 26.48 -22.13 -2.29
C ARG A 251 26.93 -21.54 -3.63
N ASP A 252 27.15 -22.37 -4.65
CA ASP A 252 27.55 -21.91 -5.99
C ASP A 252 26.44 -21.04 -6.63
N LYS A 253 25.17 -21.45 -6.44
CA LYS A 253 24.04 -20.65 -6.93
C LYS A 253 23.85 -19.36 -6.14
N ALA A 254 24.11 -19.37 -4.84
CA ALA A 254 24.07 -18.17 -4.04
C ALA A 254 25.15 -17.17 -4.48
N LEU A 255 26.40 -17.62 -4.72
CA LEU A 255 27.46 -16.77 -5.24
C LEU A 255 27.09 -16.14 -6.59
N ALA A 256 26.66 -16.97 -7.56
CA ALA A 256 26.29 -16.49 -8.88
C ALA A 256 25.13 -15.47 -8.82
N LEU A 257 24.14 -15.70 -7.92
CA LEU A 257 23.04 -14.79 -7.68
C LEU A 257 23.52 -13.42 -7.16
N TYR A 258 24.40 -13.43 -6.17
CA TYR A 258 24.92 -12.19 -5.57
C TYR A 258 25.89 -11.47 -6.49
N ASP A 259 26.70 -12.19 -7.28
CA ASP A 259 27.56 -11.59 -8.30
C ASP A 259 26.72 -10.82 -9.32
N GLU A 260 25.68 -11.45 -9.90
CA GLU A 260 24.78 -10.81 -10.85
C GLU A 260 24.05 -9.60 -10.20
N ALA A 261 23.58 -9.76 -8.96
CA ALA A 261 22.89 -8.68 -8.26
C ALA A 261 23.80 -7.46 -8.00
N ILE A 262 25.07 -7.69 -7.67
CA ILE A 262 26.07 -6.63 -7.46
C ILE A 262 26.43 -5.94 -8.78
N ASP A 263 26.55 -6.68 -9.85
CA ASP A 263 26.82 -6.11 -11.18
C ASP A 263 25.69 -5.21 -11.64
N LEU A 264 24.41 -5.58 -11.35
CA LEU A 264 23.23 -4.79 -11.68
C LEU A 264 22.99 -3.63 -10.70
N MET A 265 23.27 -3.84 -9.42
CA MET A 265 23.02 -2.90 -8.31
C MET A 265 24.29 -2.76 -7.46
N PRO A 266 25.29 -1.98 -7.88
CA PRO A 266 26.56 -1.83 -7.15
C PRO A 266 26.42 -1.17 -5.77
N ASP A 267 25.26 -0.59 -5.47
CA ASP A 267 24.92 0.02 -4.18
C ASP A 267 24.14 -0.92 -3.24
N PHE A 268 23.98 -2.20 -3.59
CA PHE A 268 23.23 -3.16 -2.80
C PHE A 268 24.09 -3.77 -1.68
N ALA A 269 24.19 -3.06 -0.54
CA ALA A 269 25.03 -3.42 0.59
C ALA A 269 24.77 -4.84 1.14
N GLU A 270 23.49 -5.27 1.19
CA GLU A 270 23.13 -6.61 1.66
C GLU A 270 23.65 -7.72 0.75
N ALA A 271 23.70 -7.50 -0.57
CA ALA A 271 24.23 -8.49 -1.50
C ALA A 271 25.74 -8.74 -1.25
N TYR A 272 26.51 -7.67 -1.02
CA TYR A 272 27.92 -7.80 -0.62
C TYR A 272 28.05 -8.56 0.68
N ARG A 273 27.27 -8.20 1.72
CA ARG A 273 27.31 -8.88 3.01
C ARG A 273 27.00 -10.36 2.89
N SER A 274 25.95 -10.71 2.16
CA SER A 274 25.52 -12.10 1.96
C SER A 274 26.55 -12.89 1.13
N ARG A 275 27.11 -12.29 0.06
CA ARG A 275 28.19 -12.91 -0.72
C ARG A 275 29.42 -13.16 0.14
N GLY A 276 29.80 -12.19 0.96
CA GLY A 276 30.89 -12.33 1.94
C GLY A 276 30.66 -13.50 2.90
N GLY A 277 29.43 -13.67 3.42
CA GLY A 277 29.07 -14.82 4.23
C GLY A 277 29.25 -16.16 3.52
N VAL A 278 28.79 -16.24 2.26
CA VAL A 278 28.98 -17.47 1.45
C VAL A 278 30.45 -17.73 1.14
N ARG A 279 31.26 -16.69 0.81
CA ARG A 279 32.72 -16.80 0.59
C ARG A 279 33.45 -17.30 1.82
N HIS A 280 33.12 -16.75 2.98
CA HIS A 280 33.66 -17.23 4.27
C HIS A 280 33.35 -18.72 4.49
N ALA A 281 32.10 -19.15 4.24
CA ALA A 281 31.70 -20.55 4.34
C ALA A 281 32.40 -21.48 3.32
N LEU A 282 33.02 -20.91 2.29
CA LEU A 282 33.84 -21.57 1.28
C LEU A 282 35.35 -21.40 1.52
N HIS A 283 35.75 -20.83 2.68
CA HIS A 283 37.13 -20.54 3.07
C HIS A 283 37.86 -19.51 2.21
N ASP A 284 37.12 -18.63 1.48
CA ASP A 284 37.65 -17.45 0.83
C ASP A 284 37.60 -16.24 1.79
N GLU A 285 38.56 -16.24 2.74
CA GLU A 285 38.63 -15.22 3.79
C GLU A 285 38.93 -13.82 3.20
N ALA A 286 39.75 -13.75 2.16
CA ALA A 286 40.11 -12.46 1.54
C ALA A 286 38.92 -11.83 0.83
N GLY A 287 38.23 -12.59 -0.01
CA GLY A 287 37.02 -12.13 -0.71
C GLY A 287 35.89 -11.80 0.25
N ALA A 288 35.76 -12.56 1.35
CA ALA A 288 34.78 -12.27 2.40
C ALA A 288 35.05 -10.94 3.10
N ALA A 289 36.32 -10.65 3.43
CA ALA A 289 36.70 -9.39 4.06
C ALA A 289 36.47 -8.17 3.14
N ASP A 290 36.80 -8.29 1.84
CA ASP A 290 36.57 -7.25 0.86
C ASP A 290 35.08 -6.94 0.71
N ASP A 291 34.24 -7.98 0.60
CA ASP A 291 32.79 -7.83 0.52
C ASP A 291 32.18 -7.19 1.76
N LEU A 292 32.62 -7.63 2.96
CA LEU A 292 32.15 -7.05 4.21
C LEU A 292 32.54 -5.56 4.32
N LYS A 293 33.78 -5.22 3.97
CA LYS A 293 34.24 -3.84 3.92
C LYS A 293 33.36 -3.02 2.98
N LYS A 294 33.06 -3.52 1.78
CA LYS A 294 32.24 -2.83 0.82
C LYS A 294 30.80 -2.65 1.31
N SER A 295 30.22 -3.65 1.95
CA SER A 295 28.90 -3.55 2.57
C SER A 295 28.85 -2.45 3.63
N LEU A 296 29.90 -2.33 4.49
CA LEU A 296 29.98 -1.29 5.52
C LEU A 296 30.22 0.11 4.94
N GLU A 297 30.93 0.23 3.82
CA GLU A 297 31.07 1.50 3.09
C GLU A 297 29.72 2.00 2.54
N LEU A 298 28.88 1.08 2.06
CA LEU A 298 27.57 1.41 1.47
C LEU A 298 26.48 1.64 2.53
N ALA A 299 26.55 0.98 3.66
CA ALA A 299 25.60 1.08 4.77
C ALA A 299 26.33 1.20 6.12
N PRO A 300 26.93 2.36 6.45
CA PRO A 300 27.69 2.55 7.67
C PRO A 300 26.87 2.35 8.96
N GLU A 301 25.56 2.63 8.90
CA GLU A 301 24.64 2.42 10.01
C GLU A 301 24.46 0.95 10.38
N ALA A 302 24.70 0.04 9.44
CA ALA A 302 24.68 -1.41 9.71
C ALA A 302 25.88 -1.87 10.55
N ALA A 303 26.92 -1.03 10.67
CA ALA A 303 28.07 -1.26 11.54
C ALA A 303 27.82 -0.76 12.98
N ALA A 304 26.80 0.04 13.21
CA ALA A 304 26.43 0.51 14.54
C ALA A 304 25.86 -0.68 15.33
N VAL A 305 26.76 -1.34 16.06
CA VAL A 305 26.37 -2.30 17.09
C VAL A 305 25.52 -1.51 18.09
N PRO A 306 24.34 -2.02 18.51
CA PRO A 306 23.61 -1.39 19.60
C PRO A 306 24.54 -1.21 20.80
N ASP A 307 24.70 0.02 21.23
CA ASP A 307 25.68 0.49 22.26
C ASP A 307 25.57 -0.19 23.65
N GLY A 308 24.80 -1.26 23.76
CA GLY A 308 24.53 -1.92 25.05
C GLY A 308 25.36 -3.15 25.40
N GLU A 309 25.80 -3.94 24.43
CA GLU A 309 26.42 -5.23 24.74
C GLU A 309 27.97 -5.20 24.76
N TYR A 310 28.62 -4.38 23.92
CA TYR A 310 30.09 -4.32 23.87
C TYR A 310 30.67 -3.49 24.99
N THR A 311 30.09 -2.37 25.38
CA THR A 311 30.49 -1.63 26.61
C THR A 311 30.42 -2.50 27.86
N ASN A 312 29.50 -3.45 27.90
CA ASN A 312 29.37 -4.40 29.01
C ASN A 312 30.46 -5.47 29.00
N VAL A 313 30.96 -5.89 27.83
CA VAL A 313 32.05 -6.86 27.69
C VAL A 313 33.40 -6.20 28.01
N GLU A 314 33.64 -4.99 27.49
CA GLU A 314 34.86 -4.22 27.77
C GLU A 314 34.94 -3.81 29.24
N ASN A 315 33.87 -3.39 29.86
CA ASN A 315 33.78 -3.11 31.28
C ASN A 315 34.01 -4.38 32.13
N ARG A 316 33.42 -5.53 31.73
CA ARG A 316 33.68 -6.82 32.43
C ARG A 316 35.11 -7.31 32.27
N MET A 317 35.75 -7.09 31.11
CA MET A 317 37.17 -7.41 30.92
C MET A 317 38.05 -6.46 31.72
N ASN A 318 37.77 -5.18 31.76
CA ASN A 318 38.47 -4.19 32.57
C ASN A 318 38.31 -4.46 34.06
N ASP A 319 37.12 -4.83 34.52
CA ASP A 319 36.89 -5.21 35.93
C ASP A 319 37.61 -6.52 36.32
N ARG A 320 37.64 -7.51 35.42
CA ARG A 320 38.45 -8.72 35.61
C ARG A 320 39.94 -8.42 35.62
N TYR A 321 40.43 -7.55 34.75
CA TYR A 321 41.84 -7.13 34.72
C TYR A 321 42.21 -6.39 35.99
N LYS A 322 41.40 -5.48 36.49
CA LYS A 322 41.56 -4.79 37.75
C LYS A 322 41.53 -5.75 38.94
N ALA A 323 40.64 -6.74 38.93
CA ALA A 323 40.57 -7.77 39.99
C ALA A 323 41.77 -8.70 39.99
N MET A 324 42.39 -8.98 38.83
CA MET A 324 43.60 -9.79 38.71
C MET A 324 44.90 -8.99 39.01
N ASN A 325 44.84 -7.66 38.88
CA ASN A 325 46.02 -6.79 39.07
C ASN A 325 45.68 -5.59 39.98
N PRO A 326 45.41 -5.86 41.29
CA PRO A 326 44.92 -4.84 42.22
C PRO A 326 45.96 -3.76 42.56
N TYR A 327 47.20 -3.90 42.12
CA TYR A 327 48.30 -2.98 42.41
C TYR A 327 48.80 -2.20 41.20
N GLY A 328 48.21 -2.34 40.01
CA GLY A 328 48.39 -1.42 38.88
C GLY A 328 49.82 -1.30 38.34
N PHE A 329 50.52 -2.42 38.17
CA PHE A 329 51.85 -2.44 37.50
C PHE A 329 51.70 -2.96 36.06
#